data_863f37cbb9665e2fec89385de5ead4b8
#
_entry.id   863f37cbb9665e2fec89385de5ead4b8
#
_cell.length_a   1.000
_cell.length_b   1.000
_cell.length_c   1.000
_cell.angle_alpha   90.00
_cell.angle_beta   90.00
_cell.angle_gamma   90.00
#
_symmetry.space_group_name_H-M   'P 1'
#
loop_
_entity.id
_entity.type
_entity.pdbx_description
1 polymer ?
#
loop_
_entity_poly.entity_id
_entity_poly.type
_entity_poly.pdbx_seq_one_letter_code
_entity_poly.pdbx_strand_id
1 'polypeptide(L)'
;TGLLFALGILALTLLAACGSETSPEPAATTEPVAPEPAETVLSTVSATLSEWTVVVDVATVPAGEVTFNVENAGAIPHELVVVRSDLAEGALPVADGRVVESEIDIAGEVEEFAAGTTESATFTLEAGSYVLICNIPAHYTQGMHTAFTVE
;
A
#
# COMPACT_ATOMS: atom_id res chain seq x y z
N THR A 1 -84.52 7.90 -11.55
CA THR A 1 -85.12 9.19 -11.28
C THR A 1 -84.02 10.20 -11.12
N GLY A 2 -83.78 11.01 -12.11
CA GLY A 2 -84.29 12.25 -12.57
C GLY A 2 -83.33 13.31 -12.09
N LEU A 3 -82.90 14.20 -12.76
CA LEU A 3 -83.31 15.22 -13.79
C LEU A 3 -82.33 16.38 -13.70
N LEU A 4 -81.56 16.70 -14.74
CA LEU A 4 -81.67 17.86 -15.65
C LEU A 4 -81.26 19.27 -15.10
N PHE A 5 -80.54 19.98 -16.04
CA PHE A 5 -80.41 21.40 -16.29
C PHE A 5 -79.52 22.26 -15.36
N ALA A 6 -78.73 23.25 -15.78
CA ALA A 6 -78.76 24.07 -16.99
C ALA A 6 -77.38 24.76 -17.26
N LEU A 7 -77.08 24.91 -18.39
CA LEU A 7 -76.47 25.93 -19.25
C LEU A 7 -76.23 27.32 -18.62
N GLY A 8 -75.08 27.87 -18.76
CA GLY A 8 -74.77 29.27 -18.55
C GLY A 8 -73.46 29.66 -19.24
N ILE A 9 -73.64 30.20 -20.47
CA ILE A 9 -72.59 30.84 -21.30
C ILE A 9 -72.43 32.26 -20.79
N LEU A 10 -71.24 32.75 -20.55
CA LEU A 10 -70.91 34.14 -20.73
C LEU A 10 -69.42 34.30 -21.07
N ALA A 11 -69.23 35.10 -22.12
CA ALA A 11 -68.02 35.31 -22.87
C ALA A 11 -67.11 36.41 -22.29
N LEU A 12 -65.89 36.37 -22.75
CA LEU A 12 -64.97 37.47 -23.10
C LEU A 12 -64.24 38.20 -21.98
N THR A 13 -62.90 38.11 -21.92
CA THR A 13 -62.02 39.17 -22.49
C THR A 13 -60.55 38.67 -22.44
N LEU A 14 -59.83 38.87 -23.53
CA LEU A 14 -58.40 38.79 -23.71
C LEU A 14 -57.67 39.84 -22.86
N LEU A 15 -56.59 39.43 -22.12
CA LEU A 15 -55.44 40.32 -21.92
C LEU A 15 -54.20 39.47 -22.04
N ALA A 16 -53.35 39.74 -23.00
CA ALA A 16 -52.06 39.23 -23.19
C ALA A 16 -51.11 39.91 -22.17
N ALA A 17 -50.45 39.13 -21.31
CA ALA A 17 -49.26 39.56 -20.57
C ALA A 17 -48.13 38.55 -20.84
N CYS A 18 -47.16 39.04 -21.62
CA CYS A 18 -45.86 38.33 -21.72
C CYS A 18 -45.16 38.28 -20.35
N GLY A 19 -45.16 37.13 -19.73
CA GLY A 19 -44.29 36.81 -18.60
C GLY A 19 -43.25 35.83 -19.08
N SER A 20 -41.98 36.27 -19.11
CA SER A 20 -40.83 35.38 -19.34
C SER A 20 -40.71 34.41 -18.15
N GLU A 21 -41.15 33.20 -18.35
CA GLU A 21 -40.83 32.11 -17.41
C GLU A 21 -39.40 31.68 -17.68
N THR A 22 -38.52 32.14 -16.77
CA THR A 22 -37.16 31.58 -16.63
C THR A 22 -37.32 30.19 -16.04
N SER A 23 -37.22 29.17 -16.88
CA SER A 23 -37.14 27.78 -16.45
C SER A 23 -35.86 27.62 -15.60
N PRO A 24 -35.92 27.10 -14.37
CA PRO A 24 -34.71 26.78 -13.65
C PRO A 24 -34.04 25.61 -14.35
N GLU A 25 -32.82 25.88 -14.82
CA GLU A 25 -31.86 24.85 -15.29
C GLU A 25 -31.68 23.78 -14.21
N PRO A 26 -31.82 22.49 -14.53
CA PRO A 26 -31.58 21.43 -13.55
C PRO A 26 -30.12 21.49 -13.10
N ALA A 27 -29.91 21.75 -11.83
CA ALA A 27 -28.58 21.65 -11.21
C ALA A 27 -27.98 20.28 -11.54
N ALA A 28 -26.85 20.28 -12.25
CA ALA A 28 -26.07 19.09 -12.51
C ALA A 28 -25.64 18.49 -11.15
N THR A 29 -26.28 17.38 -10.79
CA THR A 29 -25.84 16.55 -9.67
C THR A 29 -24.52 15.92 -10.09
N THR A 30 -23.42 16.45 -9.62
CA THR A 30 -22.13 15.78 -9.71
C THR A 30 -22.20 14.54 -8.82
N GLU A 31 -22.40 13.37 -9.43
CA GLU A 31 -22.18 12.11 -8.73
C GLU A 31 -20.75 12.07 -8.18
N PRO A 32 -20.53 11.63 -6.93
CA PRO A 32 -19.20 11.45 -6.43
C PRO A 32 -18.50 10.39 -7.28
N VAL A 33 -17.47 10.80 -8.01
CA VAL A 33 -16.57 9.88 -8.72
C VAL A 33 -15.95 8.98 -7.66
N ALA A 34 -16.25 7.69 -7.70
CA ALA A 34 -15.57 6.71 -6.87
C ALA A 34 -14.05 6.83 -7.13
N PRO A 35 -13.19 6.76 -6.09
CA PRO A 35 -11.75 6.80 -6.30
C PRO A 35 -11.37 5.63 -7.21
N GLU A 36 -10.66 5.96 -8.29
CA GLU A 36 -10.07 5.00 -9.20
C GLU A 36 -9.17 4.07 -8.37
N PRO A 37 -9.22 2.74 -8.58
CA PRO A 37 -8.33 1.82 -7.86
C PRO A 37 -6.89 2.28 -8.06
N ALA A 38 -6.16 2.52 -6.97
CA ALA A 38 -4.74 2.85 -7.06
C ALA A 38 -4.04 1.72 -7.83
N GLU A 39 -3.32 2.05 -8.89
CA GLU A 39 -2.53 1.08 -9.62
C GLU A 39 -1.53 0.46 -8.64
N THR A 40 -1.60 -0.85 -8.44
CA THR A 40 -0.65 -1.56 -7.59
C THR A 40 0.71 -1.54 -8.30
N VAL A 41 1.64 -0.75 -7.79
CA VAL A 41 3.00 -0.74 -8.30
C VAL A 41 3.69 -2.02 -7.85
N LEU A 42 4.27 -2.76 -8.79
CA LEU A 42 5.04 -3.97 -8.53
C LEU A 42 6.53 -3.65 -8.69
N SER A 43 7.30 -3.82 -7.62
CA SER A 43 8.75 -3.68 -7.62
C SER A 43 9.43 -5.02 -7.39
N THR A 44 10.64 -5.19 -7.92
CA THR A 44 11.48 -6.36 -7.67
C THR A 44 12.81 -5.91 -7.12
N VAL A 45 13.27 -6.53 -6.04
CA VAL A 45 14.53 -6.28 -5.36
C VAL A 45 15.32 -7.58 -5.33
N SER A 46 16.56 -7.56 -5.81
CA SER A 46 17.49 -8.68 -5.64
C SER A 46 18.32 -8.45 -4.37
N ALA A 47 18.23 -9.37 -3.43
CA ALA A 47 19.01 -9.36 -2.21
C ALA A 47 20.02 -10.51 -2.21
N THR A 48 21.24 -10.23 -1.79
CA THR A 48 22.30 -11.23 -1.60
C THR A 48 22.70 -11.25 -0.14
N LEU A 49 22.61 -12.41 0.49
CA LEU A 49 23.00 -12.67 1.86
C LEU A 49 24.32 -13.46 1.89
N SER A 50 25.24 -13.04 2.71
CA SER A 50 26.47 -13.79 3.03
C SER A 50 26.94 -13.38 4.43
N GLU A 51 27.91 -14.10 4.98
CA GLU A 51 28.51 -13.78 6.28
C GLU A 51 29.33 -12.48 6.17
N TRP A 52 29.00 -11.42 6.74
CA TRP A 52 27.96 -10.94 7.66
C TRP A 52 27.30 -9.71 7.00
N THR A 53 26.73 -9.90 5.83
CA THR A 53 26.22 -8.82 4.99
C THR A 53 24.84 -9.12 4.42
N VAL A 54 24.05 -8.07 4.26
CA VAL A 54 22.84 -8.02 3.45
C VAL A 54 23.08 -6.97 2.37
N VAL A 55 23.07 -7.35 1.11
CA VAL A 55 23.26 -6.44 -0.02
C VAL A 55 22.02 -6.47 -0.90
N VAL A 56 21.52 -5.29 -1.27
CA VAL A 56 20.40 -5.15 -2.22
C VAL A 56 20.85 -4.40 -3.46
N ASP A 57 20.27 -4.73 -4.60
CA ASP A 57 20.55 -4.04 -5.89
C ASP A 57 19.93 -2.64 -5.94
N VAL A 58 18.81 -2.42 -5.24
CA VAL A 58 18.16 -1.12 -5.06
C VAL A 58 17.78 -0.92 -3.60
N ALA A 59 18.06 0.26 -3.06
CA ALA A 59 17.77 0.60 -1.67
C ALA A 59 16.46 1.39 -1.49
N THR A 60 15.80 1.78 -2.58
CA THR A 60 14.55 2.56 -2.56
C THR A 60 13.62 2.08 -3.66
N VAL A 61 12.36 1.84 -3.30
CA VAL A 61 11.29 1.43 -4.24
C VAL A 61 10.00 2.20 -3.94
N PRO A 62 9.07 2.35 -4.90
CA PRO A 62 7.74 2.88 -4.63
C PRO A 62 6.91 1.96 -3.74
N ALA A 63 5.94 2.55 -3.00
CA ALA A 63 4.97 1.80 -2.20
C ALA A 63 4.10 0.89 -3.08
N GLY A 64 3.79 -0.30 -2.56
CA GLY A 64 3.03 -1.31 -3.27
C GLY A 64 3.53 -2.72 -3.02
N GLU A 65 3.38 -3.59 -4.01
CA GLU A 65 3.90 -4.95 -3.93
C GLU A 65 5.40 -4.97 -4.26
N VAL A 66 6.19 -5.49 -3.33
CA VAL A 66 7.65 -5.64 -3.48
C VAL A 66 8.00 -7.11 -3.42
N THR A 67 8.56 -7.63 -4.50
CA THR A 67 9.08 -9.00 -4.56
C THR A 67 10.58 -8.98 -4.26
N PHE A 68 10.97 -9.66 -3.19
CA PHE A 68 12.38 -9.91 -2.89
C PHE A 68 12.80 -11.25 -3.47
N ASN A 69 13.81 -11.24 -4.34
CA ASN A 69 14.54 -12.42 -4.77
C ASN A 69 15.82 -12.50 -3.96
N VAL A 70 15.91 -13.47 -3.06
CA VAL A 70 16.97 -13.53 -2.03
C VAL A 70 17.88 -14.71 -2.31
N GLU A 71 19.13 -14.43 -2.65
CA GLU A 71 20.18 -15.43 -2.82
C GLU A 71 20.98 -15.57 -1.52
N ASN A 72 21.13 -16.80 -1.03
CA ASN A 72 22.11 -17.11 0.00
C ASN A 72 23.44 -17.49 -0.65
N ALA A 73 24.33 -16.53 -0.82
CA ALA A 73 25.67 -16.71 -1.35
C ALA A 73 26.70 -17.07 -0.27
N GLY A 74 26.26 -17.27 0.97
CA GLY A 74 27.09 -17.66 2.10
C GLY A 74 27.37 -19.16 2.16
N ALA A 75 27.94 -19.60 3.29
CA ALA A 75 28.26 -21.00 3.57
C ALA A 75 27.34 -21.63 4.63
N ILE A 76 26.50 -20.83 5.28
CA ILE A 76 25.55 -21.25 6.32
C ILE A 76 24.14 -20.77 5.98
N PRO A 77 23.08 -21.28 6.63
CA PRO A 77 21.71 -20.79 6.44
C PRO A 77 21.56 -19.31 6.79
N HIS A 78 20.71 -18.63 6.05
CA HIS A 78 20.29 -17.24 6.27
C HIS A 78 18.78 -17.10 6.11
N GLU A 79 18.23 -16.00 6.59
CA GLU A 79 16.85 -15.55 6.39
C GLU A 79 16.85 -14.07 6.04
N LEU A 80 15.75 -13.55 5.50
CA LEU A 80 15.57 -12.12 5.29
C LEU A 80 14.28 -11.66 5.97
N VAL A 81 14.41 -10.87 7.03
CA VAL A 81 13.29 -10.24 7.72
C VAL A 81 13.21 -8.77 7.31
N VAL A 82 12.03 -8.32 6.87
CA VAL A 82 11.72 -6.95 6.47
C VAL A 82 11.08 -6.25 7.66
N VAL A 83 11.81 -5.36 8.32
CA VAL A 83 11.37 -4.67 9.53
C VAL A 83 11.04 -3.21 9.20
N ARG A 84 9.80 -2.76 9.45
CA ARG A 84 9.47 -1.34 9.38
C ARG A 84 10.02 -0.63 10.61
N SER A 85 10.90 0.36 10.43
CA SER A 85 11.54 1.05 11.54
C SER A 85 12.19 2.36 11.10
N ASP A 86 12.06 3.40 11.91
CA ASP A 86 12.79 4.67 11.75
C ASP A 86 14.13 4.67 12.50
N LEU A 87 14.49 3.56 13.15
CA LEU A 87 15.79 3.39 13.77
C LEU A 87 16.87 3.19 12.72
N ALA A 88 18.11 3.56 13.06
CA ALA A 88 19.24 3.21 12.23
C ALA A 88 19.37 1.67 12.13
N GLU A 89 19.87 1.17 11.00
CA GLU A 89 19.91 -0.25 10.67
C GLU A 89 20.58 -1.15 11.74
N GLY A 90 21.55 -0.63 12.46
CA GLY A 90 22.22 -1.34 13.55
C GLY A 90 21.67 -1.05 14.95
N ALA A 91 20.51 -0.38 15.08
CA ALA A 91 19.97 0.11 16.35
C ALA A 91 18.67 -0.59 16.80
N LEU A 92 18.27 -1.68 16.16
CA LEU A 92 17.13 -2.49 16.59
C LEU A 92 17.39 -3.13 17.96
N PRO A 93 16.35 -3.31 18.81
CA PRO A 93 16.50 -3.92 20.13
C PRO A 93 16.96 -5.38 20.03
N VAL A 94 18.01 -5.73 20.78
CA VAL A 94 18.63 -7.05 20.75
C VAL A 94 18.62 -7.70 22.13
N ALA A 95 18.25 -8.97 22.20
CA ALA A 95 18.42 -9.82 23.36
C ALA A 95 18.88 -11.23 22.90
N ASP A 96 19.72 -11.88 23.68
CA ASP A 96 20.22 -13.24 23.41
C ASP A 96 20.77 -13.45 21.98
N GLY A 97 21.39 -12.41 21.42
CA GLY A 97 21.99 -12.43 20.09
C GLY A 97 21.01 -12.29 18.92
N ARG A 98 19.73 -12.00 19.16
CA ARG A 98 18.68 -11.76 18.15
C ARG A 98 18.02 -10.40 18.35
N VAL A 99 17.49 -9.85 17.30
CA VAL A 99 16.53 -8.75 17.41
C VAL A 99 15.26 -9.27 18.08
N VAL A 100 14.73 -8.48 19.03
CA VAL A 100 13.53 -8.85 19.80
C VAL A 100 12.29 -8.60 18.95
N GLU A 101 11.76 -9.63 18.32
CA GLU A 101 10.65 -9.56 17.36
C GLU A 101 9.38 -8.95 17.94
N SER A 102 9.14 -9.14 19.25
CA SER A 102 7.98 -8.53 19.93
C SER A 102 8.10 -7.01 20.12
N GLU A 103 9.25 -6.42 19.81
CA GLU A 103 9.54 -4.98 19.95
C GLU A 103 9.72 -4.28 18.59
N ILE A 104 9.52 -5.00 17.47
CA ILE A 104 9.66 -4.49 16.11
C ILE A 104 8.41 -4.76 15.28
N ASP A 105 8.26 -4.02 14.18
CA ASP A 105 7.18 -4.18 13.21
C ASP A 105 7.69 -4.98 12.00
N ILE A 106 7.40 -6.29 11.97
CA ILE A 106 7.78 -7.18 10.87
C ILE A 106 6.76 -7.05 9.75
N ALA A 107 7.19 -6.49 8.62
CA ALA A 107 6.38 -6.32 7.42
C ALA A 107 6.39 -7.56 6.50
N GLY A 108 7.40 -8.41 6.62
CA GLY A 108 7.52 -9.65 5.85
C GLY A 108 8.77 -10.43 6.20
N GLU A 109 8.79 -11.71 5.78
CA GLU A 109 9.90 -12.61 6.06
C GLU A 109 10.08 -13.62 4.93
N VAL A 110 11.32 -13.82 4.51
CA VAL A 110 11.77 -15.00 3.79
C VAL A 110 12.43 -15.89 4.84
N GLU A 111 11.74 -16.98 5.16
CA GLU A 111 12.16 -17.98 6.17
C GLU A 111 13.61 -18.46 5.96
N GLU A 112 14.22 -19.02 7.00
CA GLU A 112 15.57 -19.60 6.92
C GLU A 112 15.71 -20.60 5.77
N PHE A 113 16.71 -20.41 4.92
CA PHE A 113 17.00 -21.27 3.77
C PHE A 113 18.51 -21.57 3.61
N ALA A 114 18.79 -22.66 2.90
CA ALA A 114 20.12 -23.23 2.82
C ALA A 114 21.10 -22.36 2.00
N ALA A 115 22.39 -22.46 2.33
CA ALA A 115 23.49 -21.91 1.55
C ALA A 115 23.43 -22.37 0.07
N GLY A 116 23.72 -21.45 -0.85
CA GLY A 116 23.75 -21.71 -2.29
C GLY A 116 22.36 -21.85 -2.95
N THR A 117 21.28 -21.50 -2.24
CA THR A 117 19.92 -21.51 -2.79
C THR A 117 19.34 -20.09 -2.88
N THR A 118 18.25 -19.95 -3.61
CA THR A 118 17.53 -18.68 -3.80
C THR A 118 16.07 -18.92 -3.44
N GLU A 119 15.52 -17.99 -2.65
CA GLU A 119 14.10 -17.95 -2.30
C GLU A 119 13.47 -16.63 -2.75
N SER A 120 12.15 -16.59 -2.86
CA SER A 120 11.43 -15.39 -3.28
C SER A 120 10.14 -15.24 -2.51
N ALA A 121 9.86 -14.00 -2.07
CA ALA A 121 8.59 -13.65 -1.45
C ALA A 121 8.16 -12.25 -1.87
N THR A 122 6.83 -12.01 -1.88
CA THR A 122 6.23 -10.71 -2.21
C THR A 122 5.48 -10.19 -1.00
N PHE A 123 5.73 -8.93 -0.65
CA PHE A 123 5.08 -8.24 0.45
C PHE A 123 4.46 -6.94 -0.03
N THR A 124 3.31 -6.56 0.53
CA THR A 124 2.75 -5.22 0.33
C THR A 124 3.37 -4.27 1.34
N LEU A 125 4.21 -3.34 0.86
CA LEU A 125 4.92 -2.38 1.71
C LEU A 125 4.34 -0.97 1.52
N GLU A 126 4.03 -0.32 2.64
CA GLU A 126 3.65 1.09 2.68
C GLU A 126 4.88 1.98 2.63
N ALA A 127 4.70 3.25 2.23
CA ALA A 127 5.78 4.23 2.30
C ALA A 127 6.33 4.36 3.74
N GLY A 128 7.64 4.38 3.87
CA GLY A 128 8.34 4.44 5.16
C GLY A 128 9.77 3.94 5.10
N SER A 129 10.41 3.98 6.26
CA SER A 129 11.76 3.45 6.47
C SER A 129 11.69 1.99 6.91
N TYR A 130 12.63 1.20 6.42
CA TYR A 130 12.74 -0.23 6.73
C TYR A 130 14.19 -0.61 7.01
N VAL A 131 14.35 -1.70 7.73
CA VAL A 131 15.63 -2.39 7.91
C VAL A 131 15.46 -3.84 7.46
N LEU A 132 16.30 -4.28 6.56
CA LEU A 132 16.38 -5.69 6.13
C LEU A 132 17.43 -6.37 6.99
N ILE A 133 17.09 -7.47 7.63
CA ILE A 133 17.97 -8.14 8.59
C ILE A 133 18.01 -9.67 8.36
N CYS A 134 19.05 -10.31 8.85
CA CYS A 134 19.02 -11.74 9.18
C CYS A 134 18.96 -11.89 10.70
N ASN A 135 17.89 -12.48 11.24
CA ASN A 135 17.68 -12.59 12.69
C ASN A 135 18.08 -13.96 13.29
N ILE A 136 18.82 -14.76 12.54
CA ILE A 136 19.49 -15.95 13.11
C ILE A 136 20.45 -15.51 14.23
N PRO A 137 20.59 -16.29 15.34
CA PRO A 137 21.41 -15.86 16.47
C PRO A 137 22.80 -15.36 16.08
N ALA A 138 23.16 -14.18 16.53
CA ALA A 138 24.38 -13.42 16.27
C ALA A 138 24.51 -12.80 14.86
N HIS A 139 23.72 -13.17 13.86
CA HIS A 139 23.87 -12.66 12.48
C HIS A 139 23.65 -11.15 12.40
N TYR A 140 22.54 -10.64 12.95
CA TYR A 140 22.30 -9.20 13.02
C TYR A 140 23.43 -8.44 13.70
N THR A 141 23.89 -8.92 14.85
CA THR A 141 24.94 -8.25 15.63
C THR A 141 26.33 -8.30 14.98
N GLN A 142 26.52 -9.20 14.02
CA GLN A 142 27.73 -9.28 13.19
C GLN A 142 27.69 -8.36 11.96
N GLY A 143 26.53 -7.73 11.66
CA GLY A 143 26.40 -6.81 10.56
C GLY A 143 25.40 -7.21 9.47
N MET A 144 24.66 -8.30 9.64
CA MET A 144 23.65 -8.71 8.65
C MET A 144 22.41 -7.86 8.74
N HIS A 145 22.53 -6.60 8.33
CA HIS A 145 21.45 -5.62 8.22
C HIS A 145 21.76 -4.59 7.15
N THR A 146 20.74 -3.99 6.57
CA THR A 146 20.86 -2.86 5.65
C THR A 146 19.60 -2.00 5.68
N ALA A 147 19.74 -0.69 5.49
CA ALA A 147 18.63 0.23 5.37
C ALA A 147 17.91 0.05 4.02
N PHE A 148 16.58 0.21 4.04
CA PHE A 148 15.74 0.15 2.85
C PHE A 148 14.60 1.17 2.98
N THR A 149 14.20 1.79 1.86
CA THR A 149 13.19 2.84 1.84
C THR A 149 12.08 2.49 0.86
N VAL A 150 10.84 2.78 1.27
CA VAL A 150 9.66 2.71 0.41
C VAL A 150 9.03 4.10 0.32
N GLU A 151 8.77 4.63 -0.88
CA GLU A 151 8.29 6.01 -1.13
C GLU A 151 7.06 6.09 -2.07
#